data_0384932f447509a0b89592f9aaac26f1
#
_entry.id   0384932f447509a0b89592f9aaac26f1
#
_cell.length_a   1.000
_cell.length_b   1.000
_cell.length_c   1.000
_cell.angle_alpha   90.00
_cell.angle_beta   90.00
_cell.angle_gamma   90.00
#
_symmetry.space_group_name_H-M   'P 1'
#
loop_
_entity.id
_entity.type
_entity.pdbx_description
1 polymer ?
#
loop_
_entity_poly.entity_id
_entity_poly.type
_entity_poly.pdbx_seq_one_letter_code
_entity_poly.pdbx_strand_id
1 'polypeptide(L)'
;MSRADFRRRQSRRRRQKLARMSRHLPTFILLLAITVLVGGGIFALYRFVLAKQPDGTVQVIATSGQDGSRNPAGDSGSHGPDSPGGVSGDGSGTSDQPSADAPQDDISRLIAQADRIAMGYDYDKAAELINTSGLDLEDSRIKEALARYESQKAALVPADMNAVTHIFFHSLIMDTSKAFDGDTDSANYNSVMTTKDEFLKILEEMYVKGYVLVRIHDVAYEAPDENGNVRFVKGSVMLPEGKKPFVMSQDDVCYYPYMDGDGFAKRIVIGENGKPACEMVMDDGTTSTGSYDLIPLLEDFIQEHPDFSYKGARAIIAFTGYEGILGYRTAFSY
;
A
#
# COMPACT_ATOMS: atom_id res chain seq x y z
N MET A 1 -44.85 7.88 20.64
CA MET A 1 -44.99 8.19 19.21
C MET A 1 -45.38 6.90 18.51
N SER A 2 -46.52 6.89 17.74
CA SER A 2 -47.03 5.64 17.14
C SER A 2 -46.21 5.22 15.93
N ARG A 3 -46.06 3.89 15.71
CA ARG A 3 -45.44 3.32 14.48
C ARG A 3 -46.05 3.87 13.18
N ALA A 4 -47.34 4.26 13.22
CA ALA A 4 -48.05 4.87 12.10
C ALA A 4 -47.51 6.29 11.79
N ASP A 5 -47.16 7.07 12.80
CA ASP A 5 -46.65 8.45 12.62
C ASP A 5 -45.23 8.45 12.06
N PHE A 6 -44.43 7.47 12.44
CA PHE A 6 -43.08 7.28 11.90
C PHE A 6 -43.11 6.95 10.39
N ARG A 7 -43.96 5.99 9.98
CA ARG A 7 -44.14 5.63 8.55
C ARG A 7 -44.65 6.79 7.71
N ARG A 8 -45.58 7.63 8.25
CA ARG A 8 -46.06 8.82 7.55
C ARG A 8 -44.99 9.90 7.37
N ARG A 9 -44.09 10.08 8.35
CA ARG A 9 -42.94 11.01 8.23
C ARG A 9 -41.91 10.52 7.20
N GLN A 10 -41.65 9.23 7.17
CA GLN A 10 -40.70 8.61 6.22
C GLN A 10 -41.22 8.72 4.77
N SER A 11 -42.53 8.47 4.54
CA SER A 11 -43.13 8.61 3.20
C SER A 11 -43.17 10.07 2.71
N ARG A 12 -43.38 11.05 3.60
CA ARG A 12 -43.29 12.47 3.25
C ARG A 12 -41.86 12.89 2.88
N ARG A 13 -40.84 12.40 3.59
CA ARG A 13 -39.43 12.67 3.26
C ARG A 13 -39.01 12.04 1.93
N ARG A 14 -39.47 10.82 1.61
CA ARG A 14 -39.25 10.19 0.29
C ARG A 14 -39.88 10.99 -0.84
N ARG A 15 -41.11 11.44 -0.69
CA ARG A 15 -41.79 12.29 -1.71
C ARG A 15 -41.11 13.64 -1.91
N GLN A 16 -40.58 14.26 -0.85
CA GLN A 16 -39.82 15.51 -0.97
C GLN A 16 -38.45 15.32 -1.63
N LYS A 17 -37.74 14.19 -1.39
CA LYS A 17 -36.51 13.85 -2.09
C LYS A 17 -36.74 13.60 -3.58
N LEU A 18 -37.78 12.85 -3.93
CA LEU A 18 -38.14 12.59 -5.33
C LEU A 18 -38.53 13.87 -6.07
N ALA A 19 -39.28 14.80 -5.43
CA ALA A 19 -39.66 16.09 -6.01
C ALA A 19 -38.44 17.03 -6.19
N ARG A 20 -37.42 16.94 -5.34
CA ARG A 20 -36.15 17.67 -5.55
C ARG A 20 -35.30 17.08 -6.67
N MET A 21 -35.23 15.75 -6.78
CA MET A 21 -34.52 15.07 -7.88
C MET A 21 -35.15 15.39 -9.24
N SER A 22 -36.49 15.45 -9.34
CA SER A 22 -37.17 15.74 -10.61
C SER A 22 -36.93 17.17 -11.13
N ARG A 23 -36.61 18.13 -10.25
CA ARG A 23 -36.30 19.51 -10.65
C ARG A 23 -34.92 19.65 -11.31
N HIS A 24 -33.96 18.79 -10.98
CA HIS A 24 -32.60 18.83 -11.52
C HIS A 24 -32.40 17.82 -12.65
N LEU A 25 -33.35 16.94 -12.92
CA LEU A 25 -33.26 15.93 -13.97
C LEU A 25 -32.97 16.51 -15.36
N PRO A 26 -33.63 17.61 -15.83
CA PRO A 26 -33.33 18.20 -17.13
C PRO A 26 -31.92 18.81 -17.18
N THR A 27 -31.43 19.36 -16.09
CA THR A 27 -30.07 19.91 -16.02
C THR A 27 -29.01 18.80 -16.06
N PHE A 28 -29.28 17.68 -15.39
CA PHE A 28 -28.41 16.50 -15.45
C PHE A 28 -28.34 15.88 -16.86
N ILE A 29 -29.49 15.75 -17.52
CA ILE A 29 -29.56 15.23 -18.91
C ILE A 29 -28.81 16.16 -19.87
N LEU A 30 -28.96 17.48 -19.70
CA LEU A 30 -28.24 18.46 -20.53
C LEU A 30 -26.72 18.38 -20.33
N LEU A 31 -26.24 18.28 -19.08
CA LEU A 31 -24.83 18.12 -18.76
C LEU A 31 -24.27 16.80 -19.32
N LEU A 32 -25.00 15.71 -19.21
CA LEU A 32 -24.61 14.42 -19.76
C LEU A 32 -24.48 14.48 -21.30
N ALA A 33 -25.44 15.14 -21.98
CA ALA A 33 -25.42 15.34 -23.43
C ALA A 33 -24.20 16.17 -23.87
N ILE A 34 -23.86 17.23 -23.13
CA ILE A 34 -22.66 18.05 -23.39
C ILE A 34 -21.38 17.22 -23.20
N THR A 35 -21.31 16.39 -22.16
CA THR A 35 -20.14 15.54 -21.90
C THR A 35 -19.94 14.51 -23.01
N VAL A 36 -21.01 13.92 -23.52
CA VAL A 36 -20.95 12.97 -24.65
C VAL A 36 -20.52 13.67 -25.96
N LEU A 37 -21.02 14.87 -26.22
CA LEU A 37 -20.64 15.63 -27.39
C LEU A 37 -19.17 16.07 -27.37
N VAL A 38 -18.69 16.57 -26.22
CA VAL A 38 -17.28 16.98 -26.04
C VAL A 38 -16.37 15.76 -26.09
N GLY A 39 -16.70 14.67 -25.37
CA GLY A 39 -15.93 13.44 -25.36
C GLY A 39 -15.88 12.77 -26.75
N GLY A 40 -16.99 12.74 -27.47
CA GLY A 40 -17.05 12.25 -28.86
C GLY A 40 -16.22 13.09 -29.82
N GLY A 41 -16.23 14.41 -29.66
CA GLY A 41 -15.41 15.33 -30.46
C GLY A 41 -13.90 15.13 -30.23
N ILE A 42 -13.49 14.98 -28.98
CA ILE A 42 -12.08 14.70 -28.62
C ILE A 42 -11.63 13.33 -29.16
N PHE A 43 -12.47 12.31 -29.06
CA PHE A 43 -12.17 10.97 -29.59
C PHE A 43 -12.04 10.97 -31.13
N ALA A 44 -12.91 11.69 -31.84
CA ALA A 44 -12.83 11.84 -33.28
C ALA A 44 -11.55 12.58 -33.71
N LEU A 45 -11.17 13.63 -32.99
CA LEU A 45 -9.93 14.38 -33.23
C LEU A 45 -8.69 13.50 -32.97
N TYR A 46 -8.70 12.74 -31.90
CA TYR A 46 -7.63 11.78 -31.55
C TYR A 46 -7.46 10.70 -32.65
N ARG A 47 -8.55 10.14 -33.15
CA ARG A 47 -8.53 9.19 -34.28
C ARG A 47 -8.03 9.82 -35.56
N PHE A 48 -8.39 11.08 -35.86
CA PHE A 48 -7.94 11.79 -37.04
C PHE A 48 -6.45 12.13 -37.00
N VAL A 49 -5.92 12.49 -35.81
CA VAL A 49 -4.47 12.75 -35.63
C VAL A 49 -3.66 11.46 -35.74
N LEU A 50 -4.12 10.34 -35.20
CA LEU A 50 -3.44 9.04 -35.31
C LEU A 50 -3.45 8.47 -36.72
N ALA A 51 -4.50 8.76 -37.51
CA ALA A 51 -4.58 8.33 -38.94
C ALA A 51 -3.65 9.11 -39.88
N LYS A 52 -3.00 10.19 -39.41
CA LYS A 52 -2.10 11.03 -40.18
C LYS A 52 -0.61 10.82 -39.92
N GLN A 53 -0.20 9.83 -39.11
CA GLN A 53 1.22 9.49 -38.97
C GLN A 53 1.67 8.62 -40.16
N PRO A 54 2.73 9.02 -40.89
CA PRO A 54 3.27 8.19 -41.96
C PRO A 54 4.00 6.97 -41.38
N ASP A 55 3.79 5.82 -42.02
CA ASP A 55 4.43 4.53 -41.71
C ASP A 55 5.96 4.66 -41.69
N GLY A 56 6.52 4.64 -40.49
CA GLY A 56 7.95 4.47 -40.26
C GLY A 56 8.25 2.99 -40.06
N THR A 57 8.64 2.31 -41.12
CA THR A 57 9.10 0.91 -41.13
C THR A 57 10.38 0.79 -40.33
N VAL A 58 10.33 0.18 -39.14
CA VAL A 58 11.53 -0.26 -38.44
C VAL A 58 11.84 -1.69 -38.90
N GLN A 59 12.90 -1.83 -39.69
CA GLN A 59 13.46 -3.14 -40.04
C GLN A 59 14.13 -3.76 -38.81
N VAL A 60 13.58 -4.89 -38.37
CA VAL A 60 14.23 -5.77 -37.40
C VAL A 60 15.18 -6.69 -38.17
N ILE A 61 16.48 -6.53 -37.97
CA ILE A 61 17.51 -7.44 -38.51
C ILE A 61 17.48 -8.71 -37.64
N ALA A 62 16.96 -9.79 -38.22
CA ALA A 62 17.07 -11.12 -37.68
C ALA A 62 18.42 -11.73 -38.06
N THR A 63 19.29 -12.00 -37.13
CA THR A 63 20.44 -12.87 -37.33
C THR A 63 20.06 -14.31 -37.01
N SER A 64 20.02 -15.09 -38.06
CA SER A 64 19.88 -16.56 -38.05
C SER A 64 21.20 -17.22 -37.65
N GLY A 65 21.10 -18.20 -36.75
CA GLY A 65 22.16 -19.17 -36.44
C GLY A 65 21.52 -20.55 -36.23
N GLN A 66 21.63 -21.38 -37.25
CA GLN A 66 21.29 -22.81 -37.31
C GLN A 66 22.32 -23.63 -36.55
N ASP A 67 22.03 -24.68 -35.92
CA ASP A 67 21.90 -26.12 -36.19
C ASP A 67 22.12 -26.91 -34.91
N GLY A 68 21.38 -27.94 -34.64
CA GLY A 68 21.62 -29.37 -34.87
C GLY A 68 21.01 -30.27 -33.80
N SER A 69 19.94 -30.87 -34.15
CA SER A 69 19.51 -32.27 -34.04
C SER A 69 20.17 -33.24 -33.04
N ARG A 70 19.37 -33.87 -32.19
CA ARG A 70 19.03 -35.32 -32.16
C ARG A 70 18.60 -35.82 -30.78
N ASN A 71 17.34 -36.29 -30.68
CA ASN A 71 16.91 -37.38 -29.80
C ASN A 71 17.33 -38.73 -30.41
N PRO A 72 17.43 -39.87 -29.69
CA PRO A 72 16.24 -40.52 -29.13
C PRO A 72 16.41 -41.36 -27.82
N ALA A 73 15.32 -41.56 -27.14
CA ALA A 73 14.69 -42.75 -26.51
C ALA A 73 15.46 -43.92 -25.85
N GLY A 74 14.84 -44.38 -24.73
CA GLY A 74 14.87 -45.75 -24.23
C GLY A 74 15.49 -45.89 -22.81
N ASP A 75 14.83 -46.34 -21.89
CA ASP A 75 14.05 -47.49 -21.44
C ASP A 75 14.44 -47.90 -20.01
N SER A 76 13.47 -48.15 -19.20
CA SER A 76 13.25 -48.99 -18.03
C SER A 76 14.42 -49.64 -17.23
N GLY A 77 14.25 -49.71 -15.88
CA GLY A 77 14.79 -50.75 -15.05
C GLY A 77 14.85 -50.52 -13.55
N SER A 78 13.93 -51.12 -12.82
CA SER A 78 13.80 -51.30 -11.37
C SER A 78 15.01 -52.03 -10.75
N HIS A 79 15.34 -51.77 -9.47
CA HIS A 79 15.40 -52.70 -8.31
C HIS A 79 16.25 -52.11 -7.17
N GLY A 80 15.72 -52.05 -5.96
CA GLY A 80 16.49 -52.05 -4.71
C GLY A 80 16.76 -53.50 -4.28
N PRO A 81 17.16 -53.80 -3.02
CA PRO A 81 17.78 -53.02 -1.97
C PRO A 81 19.16 -53.62 -1.52
N ASP A 82 19.89 -52.99 -0.60
CA ASP A 82 20.54 -53.59 0.60
C ASP A 82 21.73 -52.73 1.11
N SER A 83 21.71 -52.42 2.39
CA SER A 83 22.86 -52.06 3.22
C SER A 83 23.58 -53.36 3.66
N PRO A 84 24.80 -53.38 4.28
CA PRO A 84 25.44 -52.39 5.18
C PRO A 84 26.99 -52.33 5.09
N GLY A 85 27.61 -51.40 5.87
CA GLY A 85 28.96 -51.66 6.35
C GLY A 85 29.94 -50.48 6.27
N GLY A 86 30.31 -49.99 7.43
CA GLY A 86 31.17 -48.94 7.83
C GLY A 86 32.58 -48.88 7.29
N VAL A 87 33.25 -47.79 7.57
CA VAL A 87 34.54 -47.58 8.25
C VAL A 87 35.07 -46.17 7.99
N SER A 88 35.58 -45.58 9.03
CA SER A 88 36.26 -44.31 9.26
C SER A 88 37.20 -43.81 8.17
N GLY A 89 37.22 -42.48 7.98
CA GLY A 89 38.21 -41.73 7.24
C GLY A 89 38.13 -40.25 7.56
N ASP A 90 39.07 -39.84 8.38
CA ASP A 90 39.40 -38.45 8.78
C ASP A 90 39.65 -37.57 7.54
N GLY A 91 39.08 -36.36 7.54
CA GLY A 91 39.23 -35.40 6.46
C GLY A 91 38.67 -34.02 6.85
N SER A 92 39.45 -33.25 7.60
CA SER A 92 39.28 -31.83 7.86
C SER A 92 38.96 -31.09 6.56
N GLY A 93 37.72 -30.58 6.45
CA GLY A 93 37.26 -29.60 5.46
C GLY A 93 36.44 -28.55 6.16
N THR A 94 37.08 -27.46 6.50
CA THR A 94 36.45 -26.25 7.03
C THR A 94 35.49 -25.68 5.97
N SER A 95 34.21 -25.97 6.09
CA SER A 95 33.15 -25.23 5.40
C SER A 95 32.70 -24.10 6.32
N ASP A 96 33.18 -22.89 6.04
CA ASP A 96 32.62 -21.67 6.61
C ASP A 96 31.19 -21.48 6.11
N GLN A 97 30.26 -22.11 6.82
CA GLN A 97 28.88 -21.76 6.78
C GLN A 97 28.66 -20.73 7.90
N PRO A 98 28.13 -19.49 7.62
CA PRO A 98 27.84 -18.53 8.68
C PRO A 98 26.88 -19.17 9.66
N SER A 99 27.32 -19.45 10.89
CA SER A 99 26.45 -19.92 11.95
C SER A 99 25.49 -18.77 12.29
N ALA A 100 24.20 -18.96 12.04
CA ALA A 100 23.14 -18.20 12.69
C ALA A 100 23.24 -18.47 14.21
N ASP A 101 23.25 -17.36 15.01
CA ASP A 101 23.28 -17.31 16.48
C ASP A 101 24.66 -17.19 17.18
N ALA A 102 25.47 -16.24 16.76
CA ALA A 102 26.32 -15.55 17.74
C ALA A 102 25.49 -14.42 18.39
N PRO A 103 25.52 -14.24 19.72
CA PRO A 103 24.82 -13.11 20.37
C PRO A 103 25.35 -11.82 19.74
N GLN A 104 24.49 -11.11 19.04
CA GLN A 104 24.80 -9.82 18.43
C GLN A 104 25.11 -8.85 19.54
N ASP A 105 26.31 -8.25 19.55
CA ASP A 105 26.69 -7.30 20.59
C ASP A 105 25.80 -6.05 20.56
N ASP A 106 25.80 -5.25 21.65
CA ASP A 106 24.93 -4.09 21.79
C ASP A 106 25.17 -3.04 20.69
N ILE A 107 26.42 -2.89 20.22
CA ILE A 107 26.76 -1.97 19.13
C ILE A 107 26.14 -2.45 17.81
N SER A 108 26.26 -3.70 17.48
CA SER A 108 25.68 -4.26 16.25
C SER A 108 24.15 -4.16 16.24
N ARG A 109 23.49 -4.39 17.39
CA ARG A 109 22.04 -4.20 17.51
C ARG A 109 21.63 -2.73 17.36
N LEU A 110 22.38 -1.81 17.97
CA LEU A 110 22.14 -0.39 17.85
C LEU A 110 22.27 0.08 16.39
N ILE A 111 23.36 -0.32 15.71
CA ILE A 111 23.58 0.05 14.31
C ILE A 111 22.46 -0.51 13.42
N ALA A 112 22.02 -1.75 13.61
CA ALA A 112 20.92 -2.33 12.86
C ALA A 112 19.59 -1.56 13.05
N GLN A 113 19.31 -1.06 14.26
CA GLN A 113 18.16 -0.22 14.53
C GLN A 113 18.29 1.16 13.84
N ALA A 114 19.46 1.78 13.93
CA ALA A 114 19.75 3.05 13.27
C ALA A 114 19.68 2.93 11.74
N ASP A 115 20.24 1.87 11.18
CA ASP A 115 20.18 1.57 9.74
C ASP A 115 18.73 1.47 9.25
N ARG A 116 17.86 0.82 10.03
CA ARG A 116 16.44 0.73 9.67
C ARG A 116 15.76 2.10 9.62
N ILE A 117 16.12 3.03 10.52
CA ILE A 117 15.65 4.42 10.51
C ILE A 117 16.22 5.15 9.28
N ALA A 118 17.51 4.99 9.01
CA ALA A 118 18.21 5.60 7.88
C ALA A 118 17.66 5.13 6.52
N MET A 119 17.26 3.86 6.39
CA MET A 119 16.58 3.35 5.19
C MET A 119 15.31 4.14 4.86
N GLY A 120 14.60 4.67 5.86
CA GLY A 120 13.47 5.59 5.69
C GLY A 120 13.89 7.06 5.49
N TYR A 121 15.13 7.33 5.14
CA TYR A 121 15.69 8.68 4.89
C TYR A 121 15.76 9.58 6.12
N ASP A 122 15.59 9.06 7.34
CA ASP A 122 15.70 9.84 8.59
C ASP A 122 17.09 9.71 9.21
N TYR A 123 18.09 10.16 8.46
CA TYR A 123 19.49 10.07 8.85
C TYR A 123 19.80 10.82 10.14
N ASP A 124 19.10 11.93 10.40
CA ASP A 124 19.28 12.70 11.64
C ASP A 124 18.83 11.89 12.85
N LYS A 125 17.67 11.25 12.76
CA LYS A 125 17.16 10.38 13.84
C LYS A 125 17.99 9.11 14.00
N ALA A 126 18.52 8.56 12.91
CA ALA A 126 19.44 7.42 12.97
C ALA A 126 20.73 7.80 13.71
N ALA A 127 21.33 8.94 13.40
CA ALA A 127 22.49 9.46 14.09
C ALA A 127 22.20 9.84 15.56
N GLU A 128 21.04 10.43 15.84
CA GLU A 128 20.60 10.75 17.21
C GLU A 128 20.49 9.51 18.07
N LEU A 129 19.90 8.42 17.54
CA LEU A 129 19.79 7.13 18.23
C LEU A 129 21.17 6.60 18.67
N ILE A 130 22.16 6.69 17.79
CA ILE A 130 23.53 6.28 18.09
C ILE A 130 24.16 7.21 19.14
N ASN A 131 24.08 8.52 18.93
CA ASN A 131 24.73 9.51 19.80
C ASN A 131 24.16 9.54 21.22
N THR A 132 22.93 9.13 21.41
CA THR A 132 22.26 9.08 22.73
C THR A 132 22.24 7.71 23.38
N SER A 133 22.88 6.71 22.76
CA SER A 133 22.84 5.31 23.21
C SER A 133 23.62 5.04 24.50
N GLY A 134 24.58 5.90 24.85
CA GLY A 134 25.51 5.67 25.96
C GLY A 134 26.61 4.65 25.68
N LEU A 135 26.71 4.13 24.45
CA LEU A 135 27.78 3.24 24.01
C LEU A 135 29.03 4.01 23.61
N ASP A 136 30.17 3.31 23.43
CA ASP A 136 31.45 3.91 23.04
C ASP A 136 31.38 4.44 21.61
N LEU A 137 31.27 5.75 21.46
CA LEU A 137 31.22 6.43 20.16
C LEU A 137 32.57 6.39 19.39
N GLU A 138 33.64 5.97 20.05
CA GLU A 138 34.96 5.79 19.40
C GLU A 138 35.06 4.46 18.65
N ASP A 139 34.11 3.50 18.85
CA ASP A 139 34.06 2.26 18.09
C ASP A 139 34.02 2.53 16.58
N SER A 140 34.88 1.83 15.83
CA SER A 140 35.02 2.05 14.38
C SER A 140 33.72 1.83 13.60
N ARG A 141 32.89 0.86 14.00
CA ARG A 141 31.60 0.53 13.38
C ARG A 141 30.58 1.66 13.54
N ILE A 142 30.58 2.32 14.70
CA ILE A 142 29.75 3.49 14.98
C ILE A 142 30.19 4.65 14.10
N LYS A 143 31.49 4.95 14.05
CA LYS A 143 32.04 6.02 13.20
C LYS A 143 31.71 5.80 11.72
N GLU A 144 31.86 4.55 11.23
CA GLU A 144 31.51 4.19 9.87
C GLU A 144 30.01 4.36 9.59
N ALA A 145 29.13 3.98 10.52
CA ALA A 145 27.67 4.15 10.37
C ALA A 145 27.30 5.64 10.30
N LEU A 146 27.83 6.47 11.22
CA LEU A 146 27.56 7.91 11.23
C LEU A 146 28.08 8.60 9.96
N ALA A 147 29.30 8.26 9.50
CA ALA A 147 29.85 8.81 8.26
C ALA A 147 29.03 8.41 7.03
N ARG A 148 28.51 7.17 7.00
CA ARG A 148 27.61 6.68 5.94
C ARG A 148 26.31 7.47 5.93
N TYR A 149 25.68 7.72 7.09
CA TYR A 149 24.43 8.51 7.17
C TYR A 149 24.64 9.94 6.72
N GLU A 150 25.74 10.58 7.10
CA GLU A 150 26.08 11.93 6.65
C GLU A 150 26.27 12.00 5.13
N SER A 151 26.99 11.06 4.56
CA SER A 151 27.19 10.95 3.11
C SER A 151 25.87 10.73 2.36
N GLN A 152 25.01 9.82 2.84
CA GLN A 152 23.70 9.55 2.24
C GLN A 152 22.75 10.73 2.35
N LYS A 153 22.75 11.43 3.49
CA LYS A 153 21.99 12.66 3.69
C LYS A 153 22.40 13.77 2.72
N ALA A 154 23.71 13.94 2.54
CA ALA A 154 24.27 14.95 1.62
C ALA A 154 23.94 14.68 0.15
N ALA A 155 23.64 13.42 -0.21
CA ALA A 155 23.24 13.02 -1.56
C ALA A 155 21.75 13.21 -1.87
N LEU A 156 20.93 13.61 -0.89
CA LEU A 156 19.50 13.85 -1.10
C LEU A 156 19.28 15.15 -1.89
N VAL A 157 18.27 15.13 -2.75
CA VAL A 157 17.84 16.29 -3.54
C VAL A 157 16.40 16.67 -3.20
N PRO A 158 15.99 17.96 -3.37
CA PRO A 158 14.59 18.35 -3.20
C PRO A 158 13.69 17.61 -4.19
N ALA A 159 12.67 16.94 -3.67
CA ALA A 159 11.64 16.32 -4.51
C ALA A 159 10.74 17.39 -5.15
N ASP A 160 10.16 17.07 -6.32
CA ASP A 160 9.17 17.95 -6.95
C ASP A 160 7.83 17.91 -6.19
N MET A 161 7.64 18.88 -5.31
CA MET A 161 6.43 19.01 -4.50
C MET A 161 5.19 19.45 -5.31
N ASN A 162 5.31 19.76 -6.62
CA ASN A 162 4.16 20.01 -7.50
C ASN A 162 3.64 18.71 -8.14
N ALA A 163 4.46 17.66 -8.14
CA ALA A 163 4.14 16.36 -8.72
C ALA A 163 3.70 15.32 -7.67
N VAL A 164 3.38 15.75 -6.44
CA VAL A 164 2.88 14.82 -5.41
C VAL A 164 1.54 14.26 -5.83
N THR A 165 1.47 12.92 -5.90
CA THR A 165 0.24 12.19 -6.19
C THR A 165 -0.44 11.79 -4.89
N HIS A 166 -1.77 11.90 -4.83
CA HIS A 166 -2.58 11.32 -3.77
C HIS A 166 -3.36 10.14 -4.34
N ILE A 167 -3.25 8.99 -3.70
CA ILE A 167 -4.07 7.80 -3.98
C ILE A 167 -4.88 7.45 -2.74
N PHE A 168 -6.10 6.96 -2.94
CA PHE A 168 -6.98 6.59 -1.86
C PHE A 168 -7.66 5.25 -2.11
N PHE A 169 -8.06 4.60 -1.04
CA PHE A 169 -8.75 3.32 -1.04
C PHE A 169 -9.86 3.36 0.00
N HIS A 170 -10.88 2.52 -0.18
CA HIS A 170 -11.80 2.12 0.88
C HIS A 170 -11.27 0.87 1.59
N SER A 171 -12.05 0.26 2.47
CA SER A 171 -11.73 -1.04 3.06
C SER A 171 -11.52 -2.09 1.96
N LEU A 172 -10.51 -2.94 2.12
CA LEU A 172 -10.12 -3.90 1.09
C LEU A 172 -10.98 -5.17 1.14
N ILE A 173 -11.29 -5.71 -0.03
CA ILE A 173 -11.86 -7.04 -0.17
C ILE A 173 -10.76 -8.07 0.09
N MET A 174 -10.89 -8.84 1.17
CA MET A 174 -9.95 -9.88 1.56
C MET A 174 -10.30 -11.25 0.99
N ASP A 175 -11.62 -11.52 0.79
CA ASP A 175 -12.14 -12.74 0.21
C ASP A 175 -13.09 -12.40 -0.94
N THR A 176 -12.57 -12.52 -2.16
CA THR A 176 -13.31 -12.22 -3.38
C THR A 176 -14.44 -13.20 -3.66
N SER A 177 -14.39 -14.43 -3.12
CA SER A 177 -15.45 -15.41 -3.31
C SER A 177 -16.72 -15.04 -2.55
N LYS A 178 -16.59 -14.29 -1.47
CA LYS A 178 -17.69 -13.75 -0.67
C LYS A 178 -18.21 -12.42 -1.21
N ALA A 179 -17.29 -11.50 -1.50
CA ALA A 179 -17.66 -10.18 -2.01
C ALA A 179 -18.30 -10.22 -3.41
N PHE A 180 -18.01 -11.25 -4.20
CA PHE A 180 -18.51 -11.39 -5.58
C PHE A 180 -19.36 -12.66 -5.75
N ASP A 181 -20.19 -12.98 -4.77
CA ASP A 181 -21.08 -14.16 -4.77
C ASP A 181 -22.32 -14.01 -5.66
N GLY A 182 -22.53 -12.81 -6.20
CA GLY A 182 -23.63 -12.48 -7.12
C GLY A 182 -24.86 -11.90 -6.46
N ASP A 183 -24.78 -11.50 -5.20
CA ASP A 183 -25.82 -10.76 -4.51
C ASP A 183 -25.93 -9.29 -4.95
N THR A 184 -26.77 -8.48 -4.27
CA THR A 184 -26.99 -7.08 -4.64
C THR A 184 -25.79 -6.17 -4.38
N ASP A 185 -24.87 -6.54 -3.50
CA ASP A 185 -23.74 -5.71 -3.07
C ASP A 185 -22.50 -5.96 -3.92
N SER A 186 -22.38 -7.15 -4.55
CA SER A 186 -21.27 -7.50 -5.44
C SER A 186 -20.98 -6.47 -6.54
N ALA A 187 -22.02 -5.92 -7.17
CA ALA A 187 -21.87 -4.89 -8.21
C ALA A 187 -21.35 -3.57 -7.66
N ASN A 188 -21.75 -3.20 -6.45
CA ASN A 188 -21.28 -1.99 -5.76
C ASN A 188 -19.82 -2.14 -5.35
N TYR A 189 -19.45 -3.28 -4.77
CA TYR A 189 -18.06 -3.57 -4.40
C TYR A 189 -17.14 -3.51 -5.61
N ASN A 190 -17.52 -4.14 -6.72
CA ASN A 190 -16.74 -4.12 -7.96
C ASN A 190 -16.54 -2.71 -8.55
N SER A 191 -17.38 -1.75 -8.21
CA SER A 191 -17.29 -0.39 -8.75
C SER A 191 -16.38 0.54 -7.94
N VAL A 192 -16.17 0.27 -6.63
CA VAL A 192 -15.51 1.23 -5.73
C VAL A 192 -14.49 0.60 -4.77
N MET A 193 -14.51 -0.73 -4.58
CA MET A 193 -13.60 -1.41 -3.67
C MET A 193 -12.41 -2.03 -4.40
N THR A 194 -11.31 -2.16 -3.71
CA THR A 194 -10.07 -2.78 -4.20
C THR A 194 -9.86 -4.10 -3.47
N THR A 195 -9.45 -5.13 -4.16
CA THR A 195 -9.09 -6.42 -3.55
C THR A 195 -7.70 -6.33 -2.90
N LYS A 196 -7.45 -7.22 -1.94
CA LYS A 196 -6.12 -7.39 -1.34
C LYS A 196 -5.02 -7.56 -2.39
N ASP A 197 -5.26 -8.43 -3.37
CA ASP A 197 -4.23 -8.75 -4.38
C ASP A 197 -3.95 -7.55 -5.29
N GLU A 198 -4.96 -6.77 -5.67
CA GLU A 198 -4.79 -5.52 -6.40
C GLU A 198 -4.02 -4.50 -5.58
N PHE A 199 -4.35 -4.34 -4.30
CA PHE A 199 -3.65 -3.42 -3.40
C PHE A 199 -2.17 -3.76 -3.27
N LEU A 200 -1.83 -5.03 -3.00
CA LEU A 200 -0.44 -5.47 -2.89
C LEU A 200 0.32 -5.26 -4.20
N LYS A 201 -0.31 -5.54 -5.34
CA LYS A 201 0.29 -5.27 -6.66
C LYS A 201 0.50 -3.78 -6.91
N ILE A 202 -0.42 -2.91 -6.47
CA ILE A 202 -0.27 -1.45 -6.57
C ILE A 202 0.92 -0.99 -5.72
N LEU A 203 1.08 -1.48 -4.49
CA LEU A 203 2.23 -1.15 -3.64
C LEU A 203 3.55 -1.54 -4.32
N GLU A 204 3.65 -2.76 -4.82
CA GLU A 204 4.83 -3.26 -5.53
C GLU A 204 5.16 -2.41 -6.76
N GLU A 205 4.18 -2.13 -7.61
CA GLU A 205 4.34 -1.30 -8.81
C GLU A 205 4.77 0.13 -8.45
N MET A 206 4.23 0.71 -7.40
CA MET A 206 4.63 2.04 -6.93
C MET A 206 6.05 2.04 -6.41
N TYR A 207 6.45 1.02 -5.64
CA TYR A 207 7.80 0.86 -5.14
C TYR A 207 8.82 0.74 -6.29
N VAL A 208 8.57 -0.14 -7.25
CA VAL A 208 9.41 -0.32 -8.45
C VAL A 208 9.53 0.96 -9.26
N LYS A 209 8.46 1.76 -9.35
CA LYS A 209 8.45 3.06 -10.05
C LYS A 209 9.08 4.21 -9.24
N GLY A 210 9.63 3.91 -8.07
CA GLY A 210 10.34 4.85 -7.22
C GLY A 210 9.46 5.80 -6.42
N TYR A 211 8.18 5.46 -6.18
CA TYR A 211 7.33 6.25 -5.30
C TYR A 211 7.71 6.03 -3.84
N VAL A 212 7.64 7.09 -3.03
CA VAL A 212 7.92 7.10 -1.60
C VAL A 212 6.75 7.75 -0.88
N LEU A 213 6.17 7.03 0.07
CA LEU A 213 5.06 7.52 0.89
C LEU A 213 5.54 8.63 1.82
N VAL A 214 4.88 9.78 1.78
CA VAL A 214 5.14 10.94 2.64
C VAL A 214 3.88 11.32 3.42
N ARG A 215 4.04 12.01 4.55
CA ARG A 215 2.88 12.54 5.30
C ARG A 215 2.29 13.73 4.54
N ILE A 216 0.99 13.96 4.70
CA ILE A 216 0.37 15.18 4.17
C ILE A 216 1.02 16.45 4.73
N HIS A 217 1.46 16.42 5.99
CA HIS A 217 2.16 17.53 6.63
C HIS A 217 3.59 17.78 6.08
N ASP A 218 4.19 16.79 5.41
CA ASP A 218 5.44 16.98 4.67
C ASP A 218 5.18 17.71 3.33
N VAL A 219 3.95 17.64 2.82
CA VAL A 219 3.53 18.29 1.56
C VAL A 219 3.05 19.73 1.81
N ALA A 220 2.24 19.93 2.86
CA ALA A 220 1.74 21.23 3.26
C ALA A 220 1.48 21.24 4.77
N TYR A 221 1.80 22.35 5.41
CA TYR A 221 1.58 22.55 6.84
C TYR A 221 1.11 23.96 7.13
N GLU A 222 0.47 24.15 8.29
CA GLU A 222 0.02 25.45 8.76
C GLU A 222 1.17 26.19 9.43
N ALA A 223 1.37 27.46 9.04
CA ALA A 223 2.33 28.36 9.70
C ALA A 223 1.77 29.77 9.77
N PRO A 224 2.09 30.55 10.84
CA PRO A 224 1.72 31.94 10.92
C PRO A 224 2.50 32.78 9.90
N ASP A 225 1.83 33.76 9.29
CA ASP A 225 2.48 34.80 8.50
C ASP A 225 3.05 35.90 9.41
N GLU A 226 3.65 36.95 8.81
CA GLU A 226 4.23 38.10 9.51
C GLU A 226 3.23 38.86 10.39
N ASN A 227 1.94 38.71 10.12
CA ASN A 227 0.83 39.34 10.88
C ASN A 227 0.21 38.39 11.91
N GLY A 228 0.73 37.15 12.03
CA GLY A 228 0.19 36.14 12.92
C GLY A 228 -1.04 35.37 12.37
N ASN A 229 -1.42 35.60 11.11
CA ASN A 229 -2.50 34.82 10.49
C ASN A 229 -1.98 33.45 10.04
N VAL A 230 -2.70 32.39 10.40
CA VAL A 230 -2.38 31.03 9.98
C VAL A 230 -2.71 30.83 8.51
N ARG A 231 -1.76 30.29 7.76
CA ARG A 231 -1.93 29.90 6.36
C ARG A 231 -1.19 28.62 6.06
N PHE A 232 -1.59 27.92 4.99
CA PHE A 232 -0.86 26.77 4.50
C PHE A 232 0.42 27.19 3.78
N VAL A 233 1.50 26.53 4.15
CA VAL A 233 2.83 26.68 3.55
C VAL A 233 3.18 25.37 2.85
N LYS A 234 3.77 25.48 1.66
CA LYS A 234 4.29 24.33 0.92
C LYS A 234 5.44 23.68 1.68
N GLY A 235 5.37 22.37 1.84
CA GLY A 235 6.40 21.58 2.48
C GLY A 235 7.62 21.33 1.58
N SER A 236 8.57 20.60 2.13
CA SER A 236 9.80 20.18 1.44
C SER A 236 10.15 18.76 1.86
N VAL A 237 10.40 17.91 0.88
CA VAL A 237 10.82 16.52 1.07
C VAL A 237 12.13 16.31 0.33
N MET A 238 13.12 15.76 1.03
CA MET A 238 14.45 15.48 0.48
C MET A 238 14.54 13.96 0.21
N LEU A 239 14.72 13.56 -1.04
CA LEU A 239 14.77 12.16 -1.48
C LEU A 239 16.00 11.92 -2.37
N PRO A 240 16.43 10.67 -2.56
CA PRO A 240 17.36 10.33 -3.62
C PRO A 240 16.84 10.76 -5.00
N GLU A 241 17.74 11.07 -5.91
CA GLU A 241 17.38 11.46 -7.28
C GLU A 241 16.50 10.40 -7.95
N GLY A 242 15.44 10.83 -8.62
CA GLY A 242 14.48 9.96 -9.31
C GLY A 242 13.36 9.39 -8.43
N LYS A 243 13.43 9.48 -7.11
CA LYS A 243 12.32 9.11 -6.22
C LYS A 243 11.22 10.16 -6.25
N LYS A 244 9.96 9.73 -6.07
CA LYS A 244 8.75 10.55 -6.24
C LYS A 244 7.88 10.50 -4.98
N PRO A 245 7.57 11.63 -4.34
CA PRO A 245 6.70 11.62 -3.17
C PRO A 245 5.23 11.36 -3.56
N PHE A 246 4.52 10.61 -2.73
CA PHE A 246 3.07 10.44 -2.82
C PHE A 246 2.43 10.37 -1.44
N VAL A 247 1.14 10.64 -1.38
CA VAL A 247 0.30 10.54 -0.17
C VAL A 247 -0.72 9.44 -0.40
N MET A 248 -1.03 8.68 0.65
CA MET A 248 -2.06 7.63 0.65
C MET A 248 -3.10 7.91 1.72
N SER A 249 -4.38 7.65 1.44
CA SER A 249 -5.44 7.62 2.44
C SER A 249 -6.29 6.36 2.32
N GLN A 250 -6.94 6.01 3.44
CA GLN A 250 -8.01 5.04 3.47
C GLN A 250 -9.28 5.75 3.94
N ASP A 251 -10.30 5.73 3.10
CA ASP A 251 -11.56 6.42 3.33
C ASP A 251 -12.60 5.47 3.93
N ASP A 252 -13.59 6.03 4.63
CA ASP A 252 -14.72 5.31 5.21
C ASP A 252 -14.34 4.12 6.11
N VAL A 253 -13.33 4.29 6.97
CA VAL A 253 -12.85 3.21 7.85
C VAL A 253 -13.84 2.98 9.00
N CYS A 254 -15.03 2.49 8.64
CA CYS A 254 -16.15 2.21 9.55
C CYS A 254 -16.44 0.71 9.68
N TYR A 255 -16.15 -0.10 8.65
CA TYR A 255 -16.54 -1.52 8.55
C TYR A 255 -18.03 -1.68 8.79
N TYR A 256 -18.82 -1.26 7.82
CA TYR A 256 -20.28 -1.21 7.90
C TYR A 256 -20.91 -2.59 8.13
N PRO A 257 -22.06 -2.67 8.82
CA PRO A 257 -22.74 -3.95 9.09
C PRO A 257 -23.06 -4.77 7.84
N TYR A 258 -23.33 -4.14 6.69
CA TYR A 258 -23.61 -4.84 5.44
C TYR A 258 -22.37 -5.54 4.85
N MET A 259 -21.17 -5.20 5.32
CA MET A 259 -19.91 -5.86 4.93
C MET A 259 -19.60 -7.11 5.76
N ASP A 260 -20.39 -7.37 6.83
CA ASP A 260 -20.19 -8.53 7.69
C ASP A 260 -20.48 -9.83 6.91
N GLY A 261 -19.46 -10.67 6.76
CA GLY A 261 -19.56 -11.91 6.01
C GLY A 261 -19.19 -11.81 4.54
N ASP A 262 -19.11 -10.60 3.97
CA ASP A 262 -18.84 -10.35 2.55
C ASP A 262 -17.34 -10.22 2.22
N GLY A 263 -16.49 -10.88 3.00
CA GLY A 263 -15.07 -10.96 2.71
C GLY A 263 -14.26 -9.75 3.14
N PHE A 264 -14.78 -8.91 4.03
CA PHE A 264 -14.10 -7.77 4.61
C PHE A 264 -13.67 -8.02 6.06
N ALA A 265 -12.72 -7.20 6.55
CA ALA A 265 -12.43 -7.13 7.97
C ALA A 265 -13.64 -6.60 8.76
N LYS A 266 -13.69 -6.96 10.05
CA LYS A 266 -14.74 -6.50 10.96
C LYS A 266 -14.36 -5.22 11.68
N ARG A 267 -13.10 -5.08 12.07
CA ARG A 267 -12.58 -3.91 12.80
C ARG A 267 -11.05 -3.90 12.87
N ILE A 268 -10.48 -2.74 13.15
CA ILE A 268 -9.07 -2.57 13.47
C ILE A 268 -8.87 -2.78 14.98
N VAL A 269 -7.81 -3.49 15.32
CA VAL A 269 -7.39 -3.78 16.70
C VAL A 269 -5.88 -3.56 16.86
N ILE A 270 -5.38 -3.59 18.08
CA ILE A 270 -3.95 -3.71 18.36
C ILE A 270 -3.63 -5.20 18.42
N GLY A 271 -2.74 -5.66 17.53
CA GLY A 271 -2.26 -7.03 17.51
C GLY A 271 -1.34 -7.36 18.69
N GLU A 272 -1.00 -8.64 18.85
CA GLU A 272 -0.14 -9.13 19.94
C GLU A 272 1.25 -8.47 19.95
N ASN A 273 1.76 -8.06 18.78
CA ASN A 273 3.03 -7.35 18.61
C ASN A 273 2.95 -5.84 18.89
N GLY A 274 1.79 -5.33 19.35
CA GLY A 274 1.53 -3.91 19.59
C GLY A 274 1.33 -3.08 18.33
N LYS A 275 1.26 -3.70 17.13
CA LYS A 275 1.02 -3.03 15.86
C LYS A 275 -0.47 -3.08 15.47
N PRO A 276 -0.94 -2.21 14.57
CA PRO A 276 -2.27 -2.32 14.00
C PRO A 276 -2.49 -3.68 13.32
N ALA A 277 -3.62 -4.29 13.59
CA ALA A 277 -4.12 -5.50 12.96
C ALA A 277 -5.62 -5.37 12.72
N CYS A 278 -6.22 -6.30 12.00
CA CYS A 278 -7.67 -6.36 11.83
C CYS A 278 -8.22 -7.69 12.33
N GLU A 279 -9.42 -7.66 12.88
CA GLU A 279 -10.22 -8.87 13.07
C GLU A 279 -11.04 -9.17 11.81
N MET A 280 -11.13 -10.44 11.47
CA MET A 280 -11.97 -10.96 10.39
C MET A 280 -12.75 -12.19 10.87
N VAL A 281 -14.01 -12.29 10.51
CA VAL A 281 -14.84 -13.47 10.79
C VAL A 281 -14.57 -14.51 9.72
N MET A 282 -14.15 -15.71 10.15
CA MET A 282 -13.82 -16.83 9.29
C MET A 282 -15.07 -17.67 8.98
N ASP A 283 -14.98 -18.62 8.03
CA ASP A 283 -16.11 -19.45 7.60
C ASP A 283 -16.71 -20.33 8.71
N ASP A 284 -15.93 -20.72 9.67
CA ASP A 284 -16.37 -21.49 10.84
C ASP A 284 -17.00 -20.62 11.95
N GLY A 285 -17.14 -19.30 11.71
CA GLY A 285 -17.66 -18.32 12.67
C GLY A 285 -16.65 -17.87 13.72
N THR A 286 -15.41 -18.36 13.71
CA THR A 286 -14.35 -17.88 14.58
C THR A 286 -13.85 -16.52 14.13
N THR A 287 -13.20 -15.78 15.02
CA THR A 287 -12.54 -14.51 14.68
C THR A 287 -11.04 -14.73 14.62
N SER A 288 -10.42 -14.35 13.52
CA SER A 288 -8.96 -14.32 13.34
C SER A 288 -8.45 -12.89 13.38
N THR A 289 -7.24 -12.70 13.92
CA THR A 289 -6.55 -11.41 13.94
C THR A 289 -5.33 -11.47 13.03
N GLY A 290 -5.19 -10.49 12.13
CA GLY A 290 -4.11 -10.47 11.15
C GLY A 290 -4.14 -9.25 10.23
N SER A 291 -3.42 -9.34 9.12
CA SER A 291 -3.32 -8.27 8.12
C SER A 291 -4.50 -8.32 7.14
N TYR A 292 -5.69 -8.01 7.65
CA TYR A 292 -6.95 -8.13 6.89
C TYR A 292 -7.50 -6.79 6.36
N ASP A 293 -6.67 -5.75 6.22
CA ASP A 293 -7.03 -4.51 5.52
C ASP A 293 -5.78 -3.69 5.19
N LEU A 294 -5.95 -2.53 4.53
CA LEU A 294 -4.90 -1.63 4.07
C LEU A 294 -3.87 -1.32 5.15
N ILE A 295 -4.30 -0.93 6.35
CA ILE A 295 -3.39 -0.45 7.40
C ILE A 295 -2.36 -1.52 7.80
N PRO A 296 -2.74 -2.75 8.23
CA PRO A 296 -1.75 -3.75 8.56
C PRO A 296 -0.98 -4.26 7.34
N LEU A 297 -1.58 -4.37 6.16
CA LEU A 297 -0.87 -4.76 4.93
C LEU A 297 0.19 -3.73 4.53
N LEU A 298 -0.09 -2.44 4.68
CA LEU A 298 0.89 -1.38 4.45
C LEU A 298 2.03 -1.42 5.48
N GLU A 299 1.72 -1.73 6.76
CA GLU A 299 2.76 -1.94 7.79
C GLU A 299 3.69 -3.10 7.42
N ASP A 300 3.13 -4.23 6.97
CA ASP A 300 3.90 -5.39 6.53
C ASP A 300 4.79 -5.01 5.35
N PHE A 301 4.26 -4.32 4.34
CA PHE A 301 5.01 -3.87 3.18
C PHE A 301 6.14 -2.90 3.55
N ILE A 302 5.90 -1.93 4.43
CA ILE A 302 6.95 -0.99 4.90
C ILE A 302 8.00 -1.73 5.76
N GLN A 303 7.61 -2.79 6.44
CA GLN A 303 8.57 -3.59 7.19
C GLN A 303 9.55 -4.32 6.26
N GLU A 304 9.11 -4.77 5.11
CA GLU A 304 9.95 -5.39 4.07
C GLU A 304 10.71 -4.33 3.25
N HIS A 305 10.10 -3.16 3.03
CA HIS A 305 10.62 -2.06 2.21
C HIS A 305 10.66 -0.73 3.01
N PRO A 306 11.57 -0.56 3.98
CA PRO A 306 11.61 0.65 4.81
C PRO A 306 11.79 1.94 4.01
N ASP A 307 12.47 1.89 2.86
CA ASP A 307 12.68 3.00 1.93
C ASP A 307 11.42 3.38 1.12
N PHE A 308 10.34 2.64 1.25
CA PHE A 308 9.02 3.05 0.72
C PHE A 308 8.37 4.16 1.55
N SER A 309 8.82 4.40 2.80
CA SER A 309 8.22 5.32 3.76
C SER A 309 9.18 6.39 4.22
N TYR A 310 8.96 7.64 3.82
CA TYR A 310 9.75 8.79 4.23
C TYR A 310 9.57 9.09 5.72
N LYS A 311 10.65 8.94 6.48
CA LYS A 311 10.70 9.23 7.94
C LYS A 311 9.55 8.57 8.72
N GLY A 312 9.21 7.34 8.34
CA GLY A 312 8.13 6.58 8.97
C GLY A 312 6.72 7.08 8.65
N ALA A 313 6.50 7.70 7.49
CA ALA A 313 5.17 8.10 7.01
C ALA A 313 4.21 6.91 6.90
N ARG A 314 2.92 7.16 7.12
CA ARG A 314 1.83 6.21 6.99
C ARG A 314 0.67 6.82 6.23
N ALA A 315 -0.29 5.97 5.82
CA ALA A 315 -1.53 6.43 5.22
C ALA A 315 -2.36 7.26 6.20
N ILE A 316 -3.15 8.18 5.64
CA ILE A 316 -4.16 8.94 6.38
C ILE A 316 -5.38 8.06 6.53
N ILE A 317 -5.99 8.05 7.72
CA ILE A 317 -7.28 7.40 7.95
C ILE A 317 -8.35 8.48 7.96
N ALA A 318 -9.29 8.40 7.01
CA ALA A 318 -10.41 9.31 6.94
C ALA A 318 -11.66 8.67 7.56
N PHE A 319 -12.11 9.25 8.69
CA PHE A 319 -13.30 8.79 9.39
C PHE A 319 -14.53 9.54 8.92
N THR A 320 -15.57 8.82 8.51
CA THR A 320 -16.88 9.42 8.26
C THR A 320 -17.69 9.59 9.55
N GLY A 321 -17.41 8.77 10.56
CA GLY A 321 -18.17 8.74 11.81
C GLY A 321 -19.61 8.27 11.65
N TYR A 322 -20.01 7.81 10.47
CA TYR A 322 -21.33 7.25 10.22
C TYR A 322 -21.34 5.80 10.70
N GLU A 323 -22.24 5.49 11.66
CA GLU A 323 -22.41 4.16 12.28
C GLU A 323 -21.23 3.66 13.12
N GLY A 324 -20.13 4.39 13.23
CA GLY A 324 -18.99 4.01 14.06
C GLY A 324 -17.66 4.47 13.50
N ILE A 325 -16.58 4.00 14.12
CA ILE A 325 -15.20 4.29 13.75
C ILE A 325 -14.38 3.01 13.91
N LEU A 326 -13.55 2.65 12.92
CA LEU A 326 -12.64 1.49 12.95
C LEU A 326 -13.35 0.15 13.20
N GLY A 327 -14.65 0.04 12.93
CA GLY A 327 -15.46 -1.14 13.22
C GLY A 327 -16.07 -1.17 14.64
N TYR A 328 -15.82 -0.14 15.46
CA TYR A 328 -16.48 0.04 16.75
C TYR A 328 -17.78 0.81 16.54
N ARG A 329 -18.86 0.05 16.41
CA ARG A 329 -20.17 0.55 15.98
C ARG A 329 -20.89 1.28 17.10
N THR A 330 -21.56 2.39 16.77
CA THR A 330 -22.37 3.20 17.70
C THR A 330 -23.86 2.86 17.62
N ALA A 331 -24.30 2.14 16.59
CA ALA A 331 -25.66 1.63 16.43
C ALA A 331 -25.65 0.10 16.31
N PHE A 332 -26.49 -0.57 17.12
CA PHE A 332 -26.57 -2.04 17.20
C PHE A 332 -27.84 -2.61 16.53
N SER A 333 -28.69 -1.77 16.00
CA SER A 333 -29.94 -2.19 15.32
C SER A 333 -30.32 -1.20 14.21
N TYR A 334 -30.68 -1.74 13.09
CA TYR A 334 -31.31 -1.05 11.96
C TYR A 334 -32.81 -1.32 11.92
#